data_23544c4f84dc6fb25e0221c6c651d824
#
_entry.id   23544c4f84dc6fb25e0221c6c651d824
#
_cell.length_a   1.000
_cell.length_b   1.000
_cell.length_c   1.000
_cell.angle_alpha   90.00
_cell.angle_beta   90.00
_cell.angle_gamma   90.00
#
_symmetry.space_group_name_H-M   'P 1'
#
loop_
_entity.id
_entity.type
_entity.pdbx_description
1 polymer ?
#
loop_
_entity_poly.entity_id
_entity_poly.type
_entity_poly.pdbx_seq_one_letter_code
_entity_poly.pdbx_strand_id
1 'polypeptide(L)'
;MSDFFTIEWQDGAVVMLDQRLLPTREVYRTYRDYRGVARAIKEMVIRGAPAIGVAAAMGIALGARQLKKIDRPEEFDRLCQVFAATRPTAVNLFWAIERMRAVYTRTRAQGRDALCAHLERAARKLRDEDIAANRRLGRYGTTLIPQGATVLTHCNAGALATAGYGTALGVIRAAWEQGKKITVVVPETRPFLQGARLTAWELMKDRIPVTLITDNMVGHFMQKGQIDCVVVGTDRTAANGDVANKIGTYTTAVLAARHQVPFYVAAPTSSIDLTCATGAHIPIEERAAREVTHVLRQQIAPTGIRVANPAFDVTPHELVSAIVTEKGIARDPFGKTLAQLMEDRRKEKGEKAKREKGEKV
;
A
#
# COMPACT_ATOMS: atom_id res chain seq x y z
N MET A 1 2.44 18.97 5.97
CA MET A 1 3.07 17.64 5.75
C MET A 1 3.23 16.99 7.10
N SER A 2 3.01 15.69 7.18
CA SER A 2 3.08 14.93 8.44
C SER A 2 4.48 15.04 9.06
N ASP A 3 4.55 15.21 10.38
CA ASP A 3 5.81 15.28 11.12
C ASP A 3 6.43 13.87 11.34
N PHE A 4 5.99 12.86 10.57
CA PHE A 4 6.48 11.49 10.66
C PHE A 4 6.83 10.92 9.29
N PHE A 5 7.67 9.88 9.28
CA PHE A 5 7.97 9.07 8.09
C PHE A 5 7.74 7.58 8.36
N THR A 6 7.46 6.81 7.33
CA THR A 6 7.24 5.36 7.44
C THR A 6 8.55 4.59 7.42
N ILE A 7 9.41 4.91 6.46
CA ILE A 7 10.69 4.25 6.22
C ILE A 7 11.69 5.20 5.57
N GLU A 8 12.93 5.16 6.05
CA GLU A 8 14.04 5.91 5.48
C GLU A 8 15.35 5.12 5.51
N TRP A 9 16.24 5.49 4.60
CA TRP A 9 17.63 5.06 4.63
C TRP A 9 18.46 6.18 5.27
N GLN A 10 19.02 5.94 6.44
CA GLN A 10 19.81 6.89 7.20
C GLN A 10 21.14 6.26 7.63
N ASP A 11 22.26 6.88 7.37
CA ASP A 11 23.61 6.50 7.82
C ASP A 11 23.93 4.99 7.59
N GLY A 12 23.58 4.47 6.41
CA GLY A 12 23.83 3.07 6.07
C GLY A 12 22.94 2.07 6.79
N ALA A 13 21.82 2.52 7.36
CA ALA A 13 20.82 1.72 8.04
C ALA A 13 19.42 2.00 7.48
N VAL A 14 18.48 1.10 7.74
CA VAL A 14 17.06 1.27 7.43
C VAL A 14 16.33 1.63 8.72
N VAL A 15 15.68 2.80 8.73
CA VAL A 15 14.91 3.29 9.87
C VAL A 15 13.43 3.18 9.56
N MET A 16 12.64 2.59 10.45
CA MET A 16 11.20 2.37 10.28
C MET A 16 10.43 2.76 11.52
N LEU A 17 9.26 3.35 11.35
CA LEU A 17 8.28 3.53 12.40
C LEU A 17 7.65 2.18 12.78
N ASP A 18 7.74 1.79 14.05
CA ASP A 18 7.13 0.54 14.55
C ASP A 18 5.61 0.68 14.69
N GLN A 19 4.88 0.32 13.64
CA GLN A 19 3.43 0.47 13.56
C GLN A 19 2.66 -0.42 14.57
N ARG A 20 3.32 -1.40 15.17
CA ARG A 20 2.71 -2.27 16.21
C ARG A 20 2.47 -1.50 17.51
N LEU A 21 3.24 -0.43 17.73
CA LEU A 21 3.19 0.39 18.93
C LEU A 21 2.24 1.59 18.80
N LEU A 22 1.78 1.90 17.59
CA LEU A 22 0.78 2.92 17.36
C LEU A 22 -0.61 2.48 17.87
N PRO A 23 -1.47 3.42 18.32
CA PRO A 23 -1.25 4.86 18.38
C PRO A 23 -0.54 5.34 19.65
N THR A 24 -0.27 4.46 20.62
CA THR A 24 0.17 4.85 21.97
C THR A 24 1.61 5.28 22.07
N ARG A 25 2.49 4.78 21.19
CA ARG A 25 3.91 5.13 21.15
C ARG A 25 4.40 5.25 19.73
N GLU A 26 5.06 6.38 19.44
CA GLU A 26 5.76 6.63 18.18
C GLU A 26 7.24 6.27 18.39
N VAL A 27 7.66 5.14 17.85
CA VAL A 27 9.00 4.59 18.04
C VAL A 27 9.61 4.21 16.71
N TYR A 28 10.75 4.80 16.39
CA TYR A 28 11.54 4.45 15.22
C TYR A 28 12.56 3.36 15.56
N ARG A 29 12.62 2.31 14.71
CA ARG A 29 13.57 1.21 14.80
C ARG A 29 14.64 1.33 13.73
N THR A 30 15.90 1.28 14.13
CA THR A 30 17.04 1.28 13.22
C THR A 30 17.53 -0.15 12.97
N TYR A 31 17.53 -0.56 11.71
CA TYR A 31 17.99 -1.87 11.27
C TYR A 31 19.31 -1.73 10.51
N ARG A 32 20.37 -2.29 11.08
CA ARG A 32 21.72 -2.34 10.49
C ARG A 32 22.03 -3.70 9.86
N ASP A 33 21.10 -4.65 9.92
CA ASP A 33 21.18 -6.01 9.39
C ASP A 33 19.95 -6.32 8.55
N TYR A 34 20.18 -6.92 7.36
CA TYR A 34 19.09 -7.25 6.42
C TYR A 34 18.09 -8.28 6.96
N ARG A 35 18.56 -9.22 7.82
CA ARG A 35 17.66 -10.18 8.49
C ARG A 35 16.72 -9.48 9.47
N GLY A 36 17.21 -8.42 10.13
CA GLY A 36 16.38 -7.54 10.95
C GLY A 36 15.28 -6.86 10.15
N VAL A 37 15.59 -6.36 8.93
CA VAL A 37 14.60 -5.78 8.02
C VAL A 37 13.57 -6.83 7.58
N ALA A 38 14.01 -8.04 7.20
CA ALA A 38 13.12 -9.14 6.82
C ALA A 38 12.19 -9.53 7.97
N ARG A 39 12.71 -9.60 9.21
CA ARG A 39 11.92 -9.84 10.42
C ARG A 39 10.90 -8.71 10.67
N ALA A 40 11.29 -7.46 10.47
CA ALA A 40 10.39 -6.31 10.62
C ALA A 40 9.18 -6.39 9.66
N ILE A 41 9.36 -6.85 8.42
CA ILE A 41 8.27 -7.11 7.47
C ILE A 41 7.39 -8.27 7.98
N LYS A 42 7.99 -9.39 8.37
CA LYS A 42 7.26 -10.58 8.85
C LYS A 42 6.44 -10.30 10.10
N GLU A 43 6.99 -9.53 11.05
CA GLU A 43 6.36 -9.17 12.32
C GLU A 43 5.45 -7.93 12.22
N MET A 44 5.24 -7.38 11.02
CA MET A 44 4.41 -6.20 10.77
C MET A 44 4.85 -4.94 11.55
N VAL A 45 6.16 -4.77 11.80
CA VAL A 45 6.73 -3.46 12.18
C VAL A 45 6.41 -2.45 11.09
N ILE A 46 6.53 -2.88 9.84
CA ILE A 46 6.06 -2.19 8.64
C ILE A 46 5.08 -3.09 7.89
N ARG A 47 4.00 -2.53 7.35
CA ARG A 47 2.92 -3.23 6.63
C ARG A 47 2.36 -2.33 5.51
N GLY A 48 1.54 -2.92 4.63
CA GLY A 48 1.01 -2.26 3.43
C GLY A 48 1.83 -2.65 2.20
N ALA A 49 1.14 -2.93 1.09
CA ALA A 49 1.78 -3.52 -0.09
C ALA A 49 2.96 -2.68 -0.63
N PRO A 50 2.84 -1.35 -0.86
CA PRO A 50 3.97 -0.54 -1.32
C PRO A 50 5.08 -0.42 -0.27
N ALA A 51 4.74 -0.24 1.02
CA ALA A 51 5.73 -0.06 2.09
C ALA A 51 6.64 -1.27 2.25
N ILE A 52 6.09 -2.51 2.20
CA ILE A 52 6.90 -3.72 2.29
C ILE A 52 7.77 -3.92 1.04
N GLY A 53 7.35 -3.48 -0.13
CA GLY A 53 8.18 -3.47 -1.33
C GLY A 53 9.42 -2.57 -1.17
N VAL A 54 9.23 -1.36 -0.67
CA VAL A 54 10.33 -0.42 -0.38
C VAL A 54 11.25 -0.96 0.72
N ALA A 55 10.67 -1.54 1.79
CA ALA A 55 11.44 -2.14 2.88
C ALA A 55 12.30 -3.32 2.38
N ALA A 56 11.76 -4.17 1.51
CA ALA A 56 12.51 -5.28 0.91
C ALA A 56 13.64 -4.76 0.02
N ALA A 57 13.41 -3.76 -0.81
CA ALA A 57 14.46 -3.15 -1.64
C ALA A 57 15.60 -2.56 -0.80
N MET A 58 15.26 -1.82 0.28
CA MET A 58 16.26 -1.29 1.21
C MET A 58 16.99 -2.42 1.96
N GLY A 59 16.27 -3.46 2.38
CA GLY A 59 16.87 -4.62 3.03
C GLY A 59 17.82 -5.40 2.10
N ILE A 60 17.49 -5.54 0.81
CA ILE A 60 18.37 -6.15 -0.20
C ILE A 60 19.62 -5.28 -0.39
N ALA A 61 19.49 -3.96 -0.48
CA ALA A 61 20.63 -3.06 -0.57
C ALA A 61 21.55 -3.14 0.66
N LEU A 62 20.97 -3.24 1.86
CA LEU A 62 21.68 -3.43 3.11
C LEU A 62 22.41 -4.77 3.16
N GLY A 63 21.76 -5.86 2.74
CA GLY A 63 22.35 -7.20 2.63
C GLY A 63 23.51 -7.25 1.64
N ALA A 64 23.39 -6.56 0.52
CA ALA A 64 24.47 -6.47 -0.47
C ALA A 64 25.75 -5.87 0.12
N ARG A 65 25.65 -4.87 1.00
CA ARG A 65 26.80 -4.29 1.71
C ARG A 65 27.43 -5.24 2.73
N GLN A 66 26.65 -6.19 3.29
CA GLN A 66 27.10 -7.11 4.34
C GLN A 66 27.71 -8.41 3.80
N LEU A 67 27.23 -8.89 2.65
CA LEU A 67 27.65 -10.16 2.09
C LEU A 67 28.95 -10.00 1.31
N LYS A 68 30.02 -10.72 1.72
CA LYS A 68 31.35 -10.63 1.09
C LYS A 68 31.38 -11.09 -0.37
N LYS A 69 30.52 -12.07 -0.72
CA LYS A 69 30.45 -12.70 -2.06
C LYS A 69 29.22 -12.28 -2.83
N ILE A 70 28.76 -11.03 -2.64
CA ILE A 70 27.52 -10.54 -3.25
C ILE A 70 27.57 -10.45 -4.78
N ASP A 71 28.76 -10.41 -5.36
CA ASP A 71 29.00 -10.50 -6.80
C ASP A 71 28.61 -11.86 -7.40
N ARG A 72 28.47 -12.91 -6.59
CA ARG A 72 28.02 -14.22 -7.00
C ARG A 72 26.48 -14.26 -7.08
N PRO A 73 25.90 -14.70 -8.21
CA PRO A 73 24.44 -14.74 -8.39
C PRO A 73 23.71 -15.54 -7.31
N GLU A 74 24.29 -16.67 -6.88
CA GLU A 74 23.67 -17.56 -5.89
C GLU A 74 23.51 -16.88 -4.50
N GLU A 75 24.49 -16.03 -4.13
CA GLU A 75 24.40 -15.28 -2.86
C GLU A 75 23.36 -14.17 -2.94
N PHE A 76 23.25 -13.49 -4.08
CA PHE A 76 22.21 -12.50 -4.31
C PHE A 76 20.82 -13.14 -4.35
N ASP A 77 20.69 -14.31 -4.98
CA ASP A 77 19.44 -15.05 -5.03
C ASP A 77 19.00 -15.51 -3.64
N ARG A 78 19.90 -16.03 -2.80
CA ARG A 78 19.62 -16.36 -1.41
C ARG A 78 19.16 -15.13 -0.62
N LEU A 79 19.79 -13.98 -0.81
CA LEU A 79 19.38 -12.73 -0.19
C LEU A 79 17.95 -12.34 -0.61
N CYS A 80 17.60 -12.42 -1.89
CA CYS A 80 16.26 -12.16 -2.39
C CYS A 80 15.24 -13.15 -1.82
N GLN A 81 15.58 -14.43 -1.70
CA GLN A 81 14.70 -15.46 -1.12
C GLN A 81 14.35 -15.18 0.34
N VAL A 82 15.28 -14.62 1.15
CA VAL A 82 14.99 -14.21 2.52
C VAL A 82 13.82 -13.23 2.58
N PHE A 83 13.76 -12.28 1.65
CA PHE A 83 12.66 -11.31 1.58
C PHE A 83 11.39 -11.92 1.00
N ALA A 84 11.50 -12.70 -0.08
CA ALA A 84 10.35 -13.38 -0.70
C ALA A 84 9.57 -14.25 0.29
N ALA A 85 10.27 -14.92 1.22
CA ALA A 85 9.66 -15.76 2.26
C ALA A 85 8.94 -14.99 3.38
N THR A 86 9.07 -13.64 3.45
CA THR A 86 8.45 -12.85 4.52
C THR A 86 6.93 -12.73 4.36
N ARG A 87 6.44 -12.48 3.15
CA ARG A 87 5.01 -12.30 2.80
C ARG A 87 4.73 -12.87 1.40
N PRO A 88 4.53 -14.19 1.26
CA PRO A 88 4.46 -14.87 -0.04
C PRO A 88 3.32 -14.41 -0.97
N THR A 89 2.27 -13.78 -0.43
CA THR A 89 1.10 -13.31 -1.19
C THR A 89 1.21 -11.85 -1.64
N ALA A 90 2.24 -11.11 -1.19
CA ALA A 90 2.35 -9.67 -1.40
C ALA A 90 2.97 -9.32 -2.75
N VAL A 91 2.17 -8.97 -3.75
CA VAL A 91 2.58 -8.66 -5.13
C VAL A 91 3.70 -7.60 -5.18
N ASN A 92 3.56 -6.51 -4.44
CA ASN A 92 4.54 -5.42 -4.43
C ASN A 92 5.91 -5.84 -3.87
N LEU A 93 5.95 -6.84 -3.00
CA LEU A 93 7.21 -7.41 -2.50
C LEU A 93 8.00 -8.04 -3.65
N PHE A 94 7.36 -8.91 -4.44
CA PHE A 94 8.00 -9.57 -5.58
C PHE A 94 8.38 -8.58 -6.67
N TRP A 95 7.51 -7.61 -6.95
CA TRP A 95 7.82 -6.53 -7.89
C TRP A 95 9.08 -5.74 -7.50
N ALA A 96 9.24 -5.42 -6.21
CA ALA A 96 10.43 -4.74 -5.72
C ALA A 96 11.69 -5.62 -5.82
N ILE A 97 11.58 -6.91 -5.47
CA ILE A 97 12.68 -7.88 -5.61
C ILE A 97 13.13 -7.95 -7.08
N GLU A 98 12.20 -8.08 -8.03
CA GLU A 98 12.53 -8.14 -9.45
C GLU A 98 13.21 -6.84 -9.96
N ARG A 99 12.80 -5.67 -9.47
CA ARG A 99 13.51 -4.42 -9.76
C ARG A 99 14.95 -4.44 -9.24
N MET A 100 15.18 -4.96 -8.04
CA MET A 100 16.52 -5.08 -7.47
C MET A 100 17.35 -6.11 -8.23
N ARG A 101 16.75 -7.23 -8.69
CA ARG A 101 17.39 -8.22 -9.59
C ARG A 101 17.85 -7.59 -10.90
N ALA A 102 17.02 -6.77 -11.52
CA ALA A 102 17.36 -6.06 -12.75
C ALA A 102 18.55 -5.09 -12.57
N VAL A 103 18.65 -4.42 -11.41
CA VAL A 103 19.82 -3.59 -11.08
C VAL A 103 21.05 -4.45 -10.89
N TYR A 104 20.95 -5.52 -10.12
CA TYR A 104 22.03 -6.46 -9.87
C TYR A 104 22.62 -7.00 -11.19
N THR A 105 21.77 -7.51 -12.08
CA THR A 105 22.21 -8.09 -13.38
C THR A 105 22.99 -7.09 -14.23
N ARG A 106 22.58 -5.82 -14.22
CA ARG A 106 23.25 -4.75 -15.00
C ARG A 106 24.57 -4.28 -14.40
N THR A 107 24.75 -4.41 -13.09
CA THR A 107 25.86 -3.73 -12.40
C THR A 107 26.85 -4.66 -11.71
N ARG A 108 26.56 -5.97 -11.59
CA ARG A 108 27.44 -6.93 -10.89
C ARG A 108 28.88 -7.00 -11.42
N ALA A 109 29.07 -6.80 -12.73
CA ALA A 109 30.39 -6.82 -13.35
C ALA A 109 31.24 -5.57 -13.05
N GLN A 110 30.68 -4.53 -12.45
CA GLN A 110 31.37 -3.26 -12.14
C GLN A 110 32.13 -3.31 -10.80
N GLY A 111 32.13 -4.46 -10.13
CA GLY A 111 32.76 -4.67 -8.84
C GLY A 111 31.79 -4.40 -7.68
N ARG A 112 32.18 -4.90 -6.50
CA ARG A 112 31.34 -4.95 -5.31
C ARG A 112 30.86 -3.56 -4.84
N ASP A 113 31.77 -2.59 -4.79
CA ASP A 113 31.43 -1.27 -4.23
C ASP A 113 30.47 -0.51 -5.15
N ALA A 114 30.69 -0.57 -6.48
CA ALA A 114 29.79 -0.01 -7.47
C ALA A 114 28.42 -0.70 -7.42
N LEU A 115 28.38 -2.04 -7.35
CA LEU A 115 27.14 -2.82 -7.18
C LEU A 115 26.35 -2.38 -5.94
N CYS A 116 26.99 -2.30 -4.78
CA CYS A 116 26.34 -1.87 -3.54
C CYS A 116 25.77 -0.44 -3.65
N ALA A 117 26.56 0.47 -4.24
CA ALA A 117 26.11 1.85 -4.45
C ALA A 117 24.90 1.94 -5.41
N HIS A 118 24.88 1.12 -6.47
CA HIS A 118 23.75 1.06 -7.40
C HIS A 118 22.49 0.49 -6.75
N LEU A 119 22.62 -0.57 -5.96
CA LEU A 119 21.48 -1.17 -5.24
C LEU A 119 20.90 -0.21 -4.19
N GLU A 120 21.75 0.49 -3.41
CA GLU A 120 21.29 1.50 -2.46
C GLU A 120 20.55 2.65 -3.18
N ARG A 121 21.15 3.19 -4.25
CA ARG A 121 20.51 4.26 -5.03
C ARG A 121 19.17 3.82 -5.60
N ALA A 122 19.07 2.58 -6.09
CA ALA A 122 17.85 2.01 -6.61
C ALA A 122 16.76 1.87 -5.53
N ALA A 123 17.12 1.44 -4.32
CA ALA A 123 16.18 1.31 -3.21
C ALA A 123 15.66 2.67 -2.73
N ARG A 124 16.54 3.67 -2.61
CA ARG A 124 16.14 5.06 -2.29
C ARG A 124 15.23 5.64 -3.36
N LYS A 125 15.58 5.46 -4.63
CA LYS A 125 14.77 5.90 -5.77
C LYS A 125 13.39 5.25 -5.78
N LEU A 126 13.29 3.97 -5.40
CA LEU A 126 12.02 3.25 -5.31
C LEU A 126 11.09 3.87 -4.26
N ARG A 127 11.62 4.30 -3.10
CA ARG A 127 10.91 5.07 -2.10
C ARG A 127 10.39 6.41 -2.67
N ASP A 128 11.26 7.16 -3.31
CA ASP A 128 10.91 8.49 -3.83
C ASP A 128 9.91 8.40 -4.99
N GLU A 129 10.02 7.38 -5.84
CA GLU A 129 9.05 7.08 -6.91
C GLU A 129 7.68 6.74 -6.33
N ASP A 130 7.61 5.96 -5.24
CA ASP A 130 6.35 5.63 -4.56
C ASP A 130 5.68 6.90 -4.01
N ILE A 131 6.42 7.74 -3.29
CA ILE A 131 5.89 9.00 -2.75
C ILE A 131 5.39 9.90 -3.89
N ALA A 132 6.17 10.05 -4.96
CA ALA A 132 5.79 10.87 -6.10
C ALA A 132 4.56 10.32 -6.84
N ALA A 133 4.44 8.99 -6.97
CA ALA A 133 3.28 8.33 -7.55
C ALA A 133 2.02 8.57 -6.71
N ASN A 134 2.12 8.40 -5.39
CA ASN A 134 1.00 8.62 -4.48
C ASN A 134 0.53 10.08 -4.46
N ARG A 135 1.45 11.05 -4.57
CA ARG A 135 1.08 12.47 -4.75
C ARG A 135 0.35 12.74 -6.07
N ARG A 136 0.77 12.10 -7.18
CA ARG A 136 0.04 12.20 -8.47
C ARG A 136 -1.35 11.58 -8.36
N LEU A 137 -1.45 10.38 -7.79
CA LEU A 137 -2.71 9.70 -7.54
C LEU A 137 -3.64 10.58 -6.69
N GLY A 138 -3.14 11.19 -5.62
CA GLY A 138 -3.88 12.13 -4.79
C GLY A 138 -4.44 13.30 -5.61
N ARG A 139 -3.63 13.92 -6.50
CA ARG A 139 -4.08 15.01 -7.37
C ARG A 139 -5.19 14.60 -8.32
N TYR A 140 -5.14 13.40 -8.90
CA TYR A 140 -6.25 12.90 -9.72
C TYR A 140 -7.48 12.61 -8.86
N GLY A 141 -7.31 11.91 -7.73
CA GLY A 141 -8.42 11.49 -6.88
C GLY A 141 -9.17 12.67 -6.25
N THR A 142 -8.48 13.77 -5.92
CA THR A 142 -9.14 14.93 -5.33
C THR A 142 -10.18 15.57 -6.26
N THR A 143 -10.10 15.36 -7.58
CA THR A 143 -11.14 15.85 -8.51
C THR A 143 -12.50 15.18 -8.28
N LEU A 144 -12.53 14.03 -7.63
CA LEU A 144 -13.75 13.27 -7.30
C LEU A 144 -14.33 13.66 -5.93
N ILE A 145 -13.59 14.41 -5.12
CA ILE A 145 -14.01 14.79 -3.76
C ILE A 145 -14.69 16.15 -3.78
N PRO A 146 -15.96 16.26 -3.41
CA PRO A 146 -16.66 17.55 -3.31
C PRO A 146 -16.06 18.47 -2.23
N GLN A 147 -16.35 19.76 -2.35
CA GLN A 147 -16.04 20.74 -1.32
C GLN A 147 -16.90 20.45 -0.05
N GLY A 148 -16.28 20.44 1.12
CA GLY A 148 -16.95 20.19 2.39
C GLY A 148 -17.40 18.74 2.62
N ALA A 149 -16.98 17.80 1.75
CA ALA A 149 -17.42 16.41 1.81
C ALA A 149 -17.04 15.70 3.10
N THR A 150 -17.92 14.82 3.56
CA THR A 150 -17.62 13.77 4.54
C THR A 150 -17.20 12.51 3.80
N VAL A 151 -15.91 12.16 3.90
CA VAL A 151 -15.29 11.02 3.20
C VAL A 151 -15.18 9.84 4.15
N LEU A 152 -15.76 8.69 3.79
CA LEU A 152 -15.51 7.43 4.50
C LEU A 152 -14.31 6.72 3.87
N THR A 153 -13.40 6.21 4.71
CA THR A 153 -12.31 5.33 4.27
C THR A 153 -12.33 4.04 5.08
N HIS A 154 -11.58 3.01 4.66
CA HIS A 154 -11.52 1.73 5.37
C HIS A 154 -10.08 1.24 5.47
N CYS A 155 -9.74 0.55 6.58
CA CYS A 155 -8.40 0.06 6.86
C CYS A 155 -7.37 1.21 6.99
N ASN A 156 -6.14 0.99 6.54
CA ASN A 156 -5.12 2.02 6.42
C ASN A 156 -4.41 1.91 5.08
N ALA A 157 -4.77 2.82 4.18
CA ALA A 157 -4.13 3.04 2.90
C ALA A 157 -3.45 4.43 2.87
N GLY A 158 -2.77 4.75 3.98
CA GLY A 158 -2.08 6.00 4.22
C GLY A 158 -0.57 5.95 4.02
N ALA A 159 0.12 6.95 4.56
CA ALA A 159 1.58 7.03 4.54
C ALA A 159 2.23 5.81 5.19
N LEU A 160 1.62 5.27 6.26
CA LEU A 160 2.08 4.06 6.95
C LEU A 160 1.99 2.79 6.09
N ALA A 161 1.15 2.77 5.05
CA ALA A 161 1.01 1.64 4.12
C ALA A 161 1.87 1.76 2.87
N THR A 162 2.52 2.90 2.67
CA THR A 162 3.35 3.27 1.52
C THR A 162 4.72 3.75 2.02
N ALA A 163 5.55 4.24 1.12
CA ALA A 163 6.80 4.90 1.55
C ALA A 163 6.57 6.31 2.13
N GLY A 164 5.35 6.84 1.96
CA GLY A 164 4.91 8.14 2.43
C GLY A 164 3.72 8.65 1.60
N TYR A 165 2.94 9.58 2.12
CA TYR A 165 1.76 10.21 1.54
C TYR A 165 0.49 9.34 1.50
N GLY A 166 0.57 8.06 1.11
CA GLY A 166 -0.57 7.16 1.04
C GLY A 166 -1.34 7.18 -0.28
N THR A 167 -2.18 6.17 -0.50
CA THR A 167 -3.07 6.06 -1.65
C THR A 167 -4.46 6.66 -1.35
N ALA A 168 -5.35 5.97 -0.65
CA ALA A 168 -6.65 6.54 -0.26
C ALA A 168 -6.49 7.76 0.64
N LEU A 169 -5.63 7.69 1.68
CA LEU A 169 -5.34 8.87 2.48
C LEU A 169 -4.53 9.92 1.71
N GLY A 170 -3.85 9.54 0.63
CA GLY A 170 -3.23 10.48 -0.30
C GLY A 170 -4.25 11.32 -1.06
N VAL A 171 -5.39 10.74 -1.46
CA VAL A 171 -6.52 11.49 -2.03
C VAL A 171 -7.12 12.44 -0.99
N ILE A 172 -7.32 11.96 0.22
CA ILE A 172 -7.83 12.75 1.35
C ILE A 172 -6.88 13.91 1.68
N ARG A 173 -5.56 13.66 1.78
CA ARG A 173 -4.54 14.69 1.98
C ARG A 173 -4.55 15.74 0.88
N ALA A 174 -4.59 15.29 -0.38
CA ALA A 174 -4.63 16.20 -1.52
C ALA A 174 -5.88 17.09 -1.52
N ALA A 175 -7.04 16.56 -1.11
CA ALA A 175 -8.27 17.34 -0.95
C ALA A 175 -8.14 18.37 0.18
N TRP A 176 -7.55 17.98 1.32
CA TRP A 176 -7.29 18.86 2.45
C TRP A 176 -6.27 19.96 2.11
N GLU A 177 -5.16 19.60 1.46
CA GLU A 177 -4.12 20.54 1.00
C GLU A 177 -4.67 21.58 0.00
N GLN A 178 -5.71 21.21 -0.77
CA GLN A 178 -6.43 22.12 -1.66
C GLN A 178 -7.51 22.97 -0.97
N GLY A 179 -7.65 22.87 0.35
CA GLY A 179 -8.61 23.67 1.12
C GLY A 179 -10.06 23.22 0.99
N LYS A 180 -10.32 21.94 0.64
CA LYS A 180 -11.70 21.43 0.45
C LYS A 180 -12.52 21.30 1.73
N LYS A 181 -11.95 21.56 2.90
CA LYS A 181 -12.64 21.55 4.22
C LYS A 181 -13.40 20.25 4.46
N ILE A 182 -12.81 19.12 4.09
CA ILE A 182 -13.41 17.79 4.27
C ILE A 182 -13.38 17.34 5.72
N THR A 183 -14.24 16.39 6.05
CA THR A 183 -14.17 15.57 7.26
C THR A 183 -14.04 14.09 6.88
N VAL A 184 -13.50 13.26 7.78
CA VAL A 184 -13.27 11.85 7.49
C VAL A 184 -13.94 10.97 8.53
N VAL A 185 -14.68 9.96 8.08
CA VAL A 185 -15.22 8.89 8.93
C VAL A 185 -14.40 7.64 8.70
N VAL A 186 -13.91 7.05 9.80
CA VAL A 186 -13.01 5.89 9.77
C VAL A 186 -13.60 4.76 10.60
N PRO A 187 -14.03 3.65 10.00
CA PRO A 187 -14.33 2.41 10.72
C PRO A 187 -13.07 1.84 11.36
N GLU A 188 -13.20 1.21 12.52
CA GLU A 188 -12.08 0.65 13.29
C GLU A 188 -11.29 -0.42 12.54
N THR A 189 -11.90 -1.12 11.59
CA THR A 189 -11.34 -2.20 10.76
C THR A 189 -10.89 -3.40 11.59
N ARG A 190 -11.86 -4.17 12.09
CA ARG A 190 -11.59 -5.48 12.70
C ARG A 190 -10.96 -6.43 11.66
N PRO A 191 -10.16 -7.46 12.07
CA PRO A 191 -9.75 -7.76 13.45
C PRO A 191 -8.51 -6.96 13.92
N PHE A 192 -7.64 -6.43 13.01
CA PHE A 192 -6.34 -5.86 13.36
C PHE A 192 -6.38 -4.37 13.73
N LEU A 193 -7.56 -3.73 13.61
CA LEU A 193 -7.86 -2.34 14.01
C LEU A 193 -6.99 -1.28 13.28
N GLN A 194 -6.73 -1.49 11.98
CA GLN A 194 -5.92 -0.53 11.21
C GLN A 194 -6.60 0.84 11.09
N GLY A 195 -7.92 0.89 11.01
CA GLY A 195 -8.67 2.16 11.01
C GLY A 195 -8.46 2.92 12.31
N ALA A 196 -8.73 2.26 13.44
CA ALA A 196 -8.61 2.88 14.76
C ALA A 196 -7.17 3.25 15.12
N ARG A 197 -6.22 2.33 14.88
CA ARG A 197 -4.84 2.46 15.35
C ARG A 197 -3.95 3.28 14.45
N LEU A 198 -4.16 3.22 13.15
CA LEU A 198 -3.25 3.77 12.16
C LEU A 198 -3.89 4.94 11.39
N THR A 199 -5.07 4.75 10.80
CA THR A 199 -5.70 5.79 9.98
C THR A 199 -6.14 6.99 10.81
N ALA A 200 -6.80 6.77 11.94
CA ALA A 200 -7.17 7.85 12.84
C ALA A 200 -5.93 8.62 13.35
N TRP A 201 -4.85 7.88 13.69
CA TRP A 201 -3.59 8.49 14.12
C TRP A 201 -2.95 9.35 13.00
N GLU A 202 -2.88 8.85 11.74
CA GLU A 202 -2.33 9.62 10.63
C GLU A 202 -3.11 10.90 10.37
N LEU A 203 -4.45 10.81 10.31
CA LEU A 203 -5.31 11.96 10.03
C LEU A 203 -5.23 13.02 11.14
N MET A 204 -5.14 12.59 12.40
CA MET A 204 -4.92 13.52 13.53
C MET A 204 -3.54 14.22 13.45
N LYS A 205 -2.49 13.49 13.07
CA LYS A 205 -1.15 14.08 12.82
C LYS A 205 -1.20 15.13 11.69
N ASP A 206 -1.99 14.89 10.67
CA ASP A 206 -2.19 15.82 9.54
C ASP A 206 -3.19 16.94 9.86
N ARG A 207 -3.79 16.96 11.08
CA ARG A 207 -4.83 17.90 11.49
C ARG A 207 -6.07 17.88 10.59
N ILE A 208 -6.38 16.71 10.01
CA ILE A 208 -7.59 16.48 9.22
C ILE A 208 -8.68 16.03 10.18
N PRO A 209 -9.85 16.69 10.20
CA PRO A 209 -10.97 16.30 11.06
C PRO A 209 -11.39 14.85 10.81
N VAL A 210 -11.39 14.04 11.87
CA VAL A 210 -11.68 12.60 11.78
C VAL A 210 -12.60 12.13 12.88
N THR A 211 -13.56 11.28 12.52
CA THR A 211 -14.47 10.58 13.44
C THR A 211 -14.23 9.08 13.32
N LEU A 212 -13.87 8.43 14.42
CA LEU A 212 -13.74 6.99 14.52
C LEU A 212 -15.10 6.36 14.84
N ILE A 213 -15.44 5.31 14.09
CA ILE A 213 -16.65 4.50 14.33
C ILE A 213 -16.30 3.01 14.39
N THR A 214 -17.20 2.16 14.87
CA THR A 214 -17.06 0.71 14.71
C THR A 214 -17.51 0.28 13.32
N ASP A 215 -17.04 -0.89 12.84
CA ASP A 215 -17.31 -1.33 11.47
C ASP A 215 -18.80 -1.48 11.16
N ASN A 216 -19.60 -1.91 12.13
CA ASN A 216 -21.05 -2.08 11.98
C ASN A 216 -21.84 -0.76 11.93
N MET A 217 -21.22 0.39 12.21
CA MET A 217 -21.89 1.69 12.13
C MET A 217 -21.91 2.29 10.72
N VAL A 218 -21.15 1.76 9.76
CA VAL A 218 -21.05 2.29 8.39
C VAL A 218 -22.43 2.47 7.75
N GLY A 219 -23.30 1.45 7.83
CA GLY A 219 -24.66 1.51 7.30
C GLY A 219 -25.53 2.60 7.94
N HIS A 220 -25.39 2.82 9.24
CA HIS A 220 -26.11 3.88 9.95
C HIS A 220 -25.73 5.27 9.42
N PHE A 221 -24.43 5.55 9.26
CA PHE A 221 -23.98 6.85 8.77
C PHE A 221 -24.41 7.09 7.31
N MET A 222 -24.34 6.05 6.44
CA MET A 222 -24.84 6.15 5.07
C MET A 222 -26.35 6.35 5.00
N GLN A 223 -27.12 5.61 5.82
CA GLN A 223 -28.58 5.75 5.90
C GLN A 223 -29.01 7.16 6.32
N LYS A 224 -28.22 7.81 7.16
CA LYS A 224 -28.45 9.20 7.61
C LYS A 224 -27.99 10.26 6.61
N GLY A 225 -27.46 9.85 5.45
CA GLY A 225 -26.92 10.80 4.46
C GLY A 225 -25.69 11.56 4.96
N GLN A 226 -24.92 11.00 5.89
CA GLN A 226 -23.75 11.64 6.50
C GLN A 226 -22.43 11.29 5.80
N ILE A 227 -22.46 10.53 4.70
CA ILE A 227 -21.30 10.17 3.91
C ILE A 227 -21.54 10.60 2.47
N ASP A 228 -20.66 11.46 1.93
CA ASP A 228 -20.74 11.94 0.56
C ASP A 228 -20.01 11.05 -0.44
N CYS A 229 -18.94 10.39 -0.01
CA CYS A 229 -18.20 9.43 -0.84
C CYS A 229 -17.35 8.49 0.02
N VAL A 230 -16.98 7.36 -0.59
CA VAL A 230 -16.04 6.38 -0.03
C VAL A 230 -14.75 6.40 -0.83
N VAL A 231 -13.59 6.40 -0.15
CA VAL A 231 -12.26 6.26 -0.77
C VAL A 231 -11.49 5.19 -0.03
N VAL A 232 -11.18 4.08 -0.71
CA VAL A 232 -10.42 2.96 -0.15
C VAL A 232 -9.14 2.68 -0.96
N GLY A 233 -8.20 1.97 -0.37
CA GLY A 233 -7.06 1.44 -1.10
C GLY A 233 -7.38 0.12 -1.82
N THR A 234 -6.35 -0.54 -2.32
CA THR A 234 -6.41 -1.89 -2.85
C THR A 234 -5.14 -2.65 -2.52
N ASP A 235 -5.27 -3.92 -2.18
CA ASP A 235 -4.14 -4.85 -2.12
C ASP A 235 -3.85 -5.45 -3.50
N ARG A 236 -4.91 -5.70 -4.32
CA ARG A 236 -4.79 -6.14 -5.72
C ARG A 236 -6.05 -5.77 -6.50
N THR A 237 -5.88 -5.26 -7.72
CA THR A 237 -6.98 -4.99 -8.66
C THR A 237 -6.81 -5.88 -9.89
N ALA A 238 -7.85 -6.64 -10.24
CA ALA A 238 -7.87 -7.51 -11.41
C ALA A 238 -8.10 -6.72 -12.70
N ALA A 239 -7.89 -7.37 -13.86
CA ALA A 239 -8.01 -6.75 -15.18
C ALA A 239 -9.42 -6.21 -15.45
N ASN A 240 -10.47 -6.87 -14.95
CA ASN A 240 -11.86 -6.43 -15.09
C ASN A 240 -12.26 -5.30 -14.14
N GLY A 241 -11.39 -4.91 -13.21
CA GLY A 241 -11.67 -3.87 -12.21
C GLY A 241 -12.16 -4.39 -10.86
N ASP A 242 -12.25 -5.69 -10.64
CA ASP A 242 -12.53 -6.27 -9.31
C ASP A 242 -11.38 -5.95 -8.36
N VAL A 243 -11.71 -5.65 -7.12
CA VAL A 243 -10.76 -5.13 -6.12
C VAL A 243 -10.70 -6.05 -4.92
N ALA A 244 -9.56 -6.67 -4.67
CA ALA A 244 -9.25 -7.28 -3.39
C ALA A 244 -8.67 -6.23 -2.43
N ASN A 245 -9.30 -6.07 -1.28
CA ASN A 245 -8.85 -5.15 -0.23
C ASN A 245 -9.18 -5.72 1.16
N LYS A 246 -8.77 -5.02 2.19
CA LYS A 246 -8.99 -5.43 3.59
C LYS A 246 -10.46 -5.84 3.82
N ILE A 247 -10.63 -6.98 4.52
CA ILE A 247 -11.96 -7.52 4.89
C ILE A 247 -12.88 -6.40 5.42
N GLY A 248 -14.13 -6.36 4.96
CA GLY A 248 -15.11 -5.32 5.22
C GLY A 248 -15.22 -4.27 4.10
N THR A 249 -14.33 -4.29 3.11
CA THR A 249 -14.40 -3.41 1.94
C THR A 249 -15.63 -3.73 1.08
N TYR A 250 -15.89 -5.01 0.81
CA TYR A 250 -17.08 -5.45 0.08
C TYR A 250 -18.37 -5.02 0.79
N THR A 251 -18.46 -5.23 2.10
CA THR A 251 -19.62 -4.77 2.89
C THR A 251 -19.85 -3.27 2.74
N THR A 252 -18.76 -2.48 2.83
CA THR A 252 -18.82 -1.02 2.65
C THR A 252 -19.29 -0.64 1.23
N ALA A 253 -18.81 -1.33 0.19
CA ALA A 253 -19.21 -1.10 -1.20
C ALA A 253 -20.69 -1.42 -1.45
N VAL A 254 -21.20 -2.53 -0.90
CA VAL A 254 -22.62 -2.90 -0.97
C VAL A 254 -23.50 -1.85 -0.32
N LEU A 255 -23.12 -1.37 0.88
CA LEU A 255 -23.83 -0.31 1.57
C LEU A 255 -23.76 1.01 0.79
N ALA A 256 -22.62 1.37 0.23
CA ALA A 256 -22.45 2.55 -0.60
C ALA A 256 -23.40 2.51 -1.82
N ALA A 257 -23.44 1.38 -2.54
CA ALA A 257 -24.36 1.19 -3.68
C ALA A 257 -25.82 1.30 -3.26
N ARG A 258 -26.21 0.68 -2.12
CA ARG A 258 -27.59 0.75 -1.59
C ARG A 258 -28.03 2.18 -1.27
N HIS A 259 -27.09 3.03 -0.82
CA HIS A 259 -27.34 4.42 -0.45
C HIS A 259 -26.92 5.44 -1.52
N GLN A 260 -26.53 4.98 -2.73
CA GLN A 260 -26.09 5.83 -3.83
C GLN A 260 -24.89 6.72 -3.51
N VAL A 261 -24.04 6.26 -2.59
CA VAL A 261 -22.78 6.91 -2.23
C VAL A 261 -21.69 6.44 -3.19
N PRO A 262 -20.98 7.33 -3.92
CA PRO A 262 -19.93 6.93 -4.84
C PRO A 262 -18.76 6.25 -4.09
N PHE A 263 -18.30 5.13 -4.67
CA PHE A 263 -17.23 4.30 -4.11
C PHE A 263 -15.99 4.34 -5.02
N TYR A 264 -14.91 4.93 -4.52
CA TYR A 264 -13.66 5.14 -5.23
C TYR A 264 -12.54 4.27 -4.68
N VAL A 265 -11.73 3.71 -5.58
CA VAL A 265 -10.58 2.88 -5.25
C VAL A 265 -9.29 3.59 -5.66
N ALA A 266 -8.41 3.84 -4.71
CA ALA A 266 -7.09 4.43 -4.92
C ALA A 266 -6.06 3.30 -5.15
N ALA A 267 -5.78 3.00 -6.42
CA ALA A 267 -4.97 1.88 -6.88
C ALA A 267 -3.72 2.37 -7.62
N PRO A 268 -2.54 2.42 -6.99
CA PRO A 268 -1.32 2.65 -7.75
C PRO A 268 -1.14 1.54 -8.79
N THR A 269 -0.58 1.87 -9.96
CA THR A 269 -0.44 0.90 -11.07
C THR A 269 0.36 -0.35 -10.68
N SER A 270 1.15 -0.29 -9.61
CA SER A 270 1.85 -1.45 -9.04
C SER A 270 0.93 -2.46 -8.36
N SER A 271 -0.31 -2.08 -8.03
CA SER A 271 -1.34 -2.94 -7.43
C SER A 271 -2.34 -3.47 -8.46
N ILE A 272 -2.22 -3.07 -9.73
CA ILE A 272 -3.08 -3.53 -10.83
C ILE A 272 -2.40 -4.71 -11.53
N ASP A 273 -3.09 -5.84 -11.58
CA ASP A 273 -2.62 -7.08 -12.20
C ASP A 273 -3.50 -7.43 -13.42
N LEU A 274 -3.05 -7.02 -14.60
CA LEU A 274 -3.74 -7.31 -15.86
C LEU A 274 -3.65 -8.80 -16.27
N THR A 275 -2.83 -9.62 -15.61
CA THR A 275 -2.77 -11.07 -15.84
C THR A 275 -3.83 -11.84 -15.07
N CYS A 276 -4.40 -11.22 -14.03
CA CYS A 276 -5.52 -11.73 -13.25
C CYS A 276 -6.83 -11.25 -13.87
N ALA A 277 -7.56 -12.15 -14.55
CA ALA A 277 -8.75 -11.76 -15.33
C ALA A 277 -9.86 -11.18 -14.44
N THR A 278 -10.16 -11.80 -13.31
CA THR A 278 -11.24 -11.41 -12.38
C THR A 278 -10.82 -11.60 -10.93
N GLY A 279 -11.56 -10.99 -10.02
CA GLY A 279 -11.33 -11.09 -8.58
C GLY A 279 -11.44 -12.51 -8.01
N ALA A 280 -12.19 -13.40 -8.68
CA ALA A 280 -12.31 -14.80 -8.28
C ALA A 280 -10.98 -15.58 -8.31
N HIS A 281 -10.00 -15.09 -9.07
CA HIS A 281 -8.66 -15.70 -9.16
C HIS A 281 -7.66 -15.10 -8.16
N ILE A 282 -8.06 -14.13 -7.36
CA ILE A 282 -7.18 -13.53 -6.35
C ILE A 282 -7.15 -14.43 -5.11
N PRO A 283 -5.98 -14.98 -4.72
CA PRO A 283 -5.88 -15.79 -3.51
C PRO A 283 -6.11 -14.94 -2.27
N ILE A 284 -7.00 -15.39 -1.39
CA ILE A 284 -7.30 -14.72 -0.12
C ILE A 284 -6.50 -15.38 1.01
N GLU A 285 -5.69 -14.60 1.70
CA GLU A 285 -4.88 -15.03 2.85
C GLU A 285 -5.79 -15.30 4.05
N GLU A 286 -5.70 -16.50 4.63
CA GLU A 286 -6.31 -16.82 5.92
C GLU A 286 -5.29 -16.53 7.03
N ARG A 287 -5.69 -15.77 8.05
CA ARG A 287 -4.80 -15.28 9.11
C ARG A 287 -5.03 -15.97 10.45
N ALA A 288 -4.13 -15.73 11.39
CA ALA A 288 -4.18 -16.38 12.70
C ALA A 288 -5.49 -16.08 13.45
N ALA A 289 -6.12 -17.12 13.99
CA ALA A 289 -7.36 -17.03 14.79
C ALA A 289 -7.23 -16.05 15.97
N ARG A 290 -6.02 -15.88 16.51
CA ARG A 290 -5.75 -14.95 17.61
C ARG A 290 -6.12 -13.51 17.29
N GLU A 291 -6.04 -13.07 16.04
CA GLU A 291 -6.42 -11.71 15.65
C GLU A 291 -7.92 -11.46 15.86
N VAL A 292 -8.75 -12.48 15.69
CA VAL A 292 -10.21 -12.40 15.91
C VAL A 292 -10.54 -12.59 17.38
N THR A 293 -9.91 -13.57 18.04
CA THR A 293 -10.24 -13.94 19.42
C THR A 293 -9.67 -12.98 20.48
N HIS A 294 -8.77 -12.08 20.08
CA HIS A 294 -8.18 -11.09 20.98
C HIS A 294 -8.25 -9.70 20.39
N VAL A 295 -8.38 -8.71 21.25
CA VAL A 295 -8.13 -7.31 20.94
C VAL A 295 -6.86 -6.90 21.68
N LEU A 296 -5.81 -6.55 20.92
CA LEU A 296 -4.47 -6.33 21.46
C LEU A 296 -3.99 -7.59 22.22
N ARG A 297 -3.95 -7.52 23.56
CA ARG A 297 -3.55 -8.66 24.44
C ARG A 297 -4.73 -9.29 25.16
N GLN A 298 -5.90 -8.66 25.13
CA GLN A 298 -7.12 -9.09 25.82
C GLN A 298 -7.84 -10.16 25.01
N GLN A 299 -8.07 -11.33 25.58
CA GLN A 299 -8.97 -12.33 25.00
C GLN A 299 -10.41 -11.86 25.13
N ILE A 300 -11.19 -11.94 24.04
CA ILE A 300 -12.58 -11.51 23.96
C ILE A 300 -13.53 -12.62 23.50
N ALA A 301 -13.01 -13.78 23.15
CA ALA A 301 -13.82 -14.92 22.71
C ALA A 301 -13.47 -16.19 23.53
N PRO A 302 -14.40 -17.15 23.64
CA PRO A 302 -14.14 -18.40 24.38
C PRO A 302 -12.92 -19.17 23.84
N THR A 303 -12.16 -19.79 24.73
CA THR A 303 -11.07 -20.68 24.35
C THR A 303 -11.60 -21.86 23.54
N GLY A 304 -10.92 -22.21 22.43
CA GLY A 304 -11.30 -23.33 21.57
C GLY A 304 -12.42 -23.01 20.56
N ILE A 305 -12.95 -21.77 20.50
CA ILE A 305 -13.92 -21.37 19.46
C ILE A 305 -13.32 -21.50 18.04
N ARG A 306 -14.10 -22.02 17.10
CA ARG A 306 -13.70 -22.05 15.67
C ARG A 306 -13.71 -20.64 15.10
N VAL A 307 -12.69 -20.29 14.35
CA VAL A 307 -12.50 -18.95 13.78
C VAL A 307 -12.25 -19.06 12.29
N ALA A 308 -12.90 -18.19 11.51
CA ALA A 308 -12.51 -17.84 10.15
C ALA A 308 -11.94 -16.41 10.18
N ASN A 309 -10.80 -16.18 9.53
CA ASN A 309 -10.13 -14.88 9.50
C ASN A 309 -9.54 -14.57 8.12
N PRO A 310 -10.39 -14.48 7.04
CA PRO A 310 -9.91 -14.02 5.75
C PRO A 310 -9.40 -12.59 5.86
N ALA A 311 -8.20 -12.34 5.35
CA ALA A 311 -7.56 -11.03 5.45
C ALA A 311 -8.21 -9.98 4.55
N PHE A 312 -8.78 -10.42 3.43
CA PHE A 312 -9.31 -9.60 2.36
C PHE A 312 -10.68 -10.11 1.92
N ASP A 313 -11.47 -9.23 1.31
CA ASP A 313 -12.62 -9.57 0.50
C ASP A 313 -12.47 -8.99 -0.91
N VAL A 314 -13.28 -9.50 -1.85
CA VAL A 314 -13.29 -9.02 -3.22
C VAL A 314 -14.54 -8.18 -3.46
N THR A 315 -14.35 -6.94 -3.86
CA THR A 315 -15.40 -6.03 -4.29
C THR A 315 -15.55 -6.14 -5.81
N PRO A 316 -16.72 -6.60 -6.33
CA PRO A 316 -16.99 -6.61 -7.75
C PRO A 316 -16.93 -5.21 -8.35
N HIS A 317 -16.44 -5.10 -9.57
CA HIS A 317 -16.23 -3.81 -10.24
C HIS A 317 -17.52 -3.02 -10.46
N GLU A 318 -18.68 -3.68 -10.53
CA GLU A 318 -20.00 -3.04 -10.65
C GLU A 318 -20.34 -2.14 -9.46
N LEU A 319 -19.70 -2.37 -8.30
CA LEU A 319 -19.85 -1.56 -7.11
C LEU A 319 -18.83 -0.40 -7.06
N VAL A 320 -17.90 -0.31 -8.03
CA VAL A 320 -16.82 0.68 -8.07
C VAL A 320 -17.17 1.81 -9.03
N SER A 321 -17.28 3.03 -8.52
CA SER A 321 -17.59 4.23 -9.32
C SER A 321 -16.39 4.70 -10.15
N ALA A 322 -15.17 4.58 -9.63
CA ALA A 322 -13.93 4.87 -10.33
C ALA A 322 -12.71 4.27 -9.63
N ILE A 323 -11.67 3.96 -10.41
CA ILE A 323 -10.36 3.55 -9.93
C ILE A 323 -9.37 4.67 -10.25
N VAL A 324 -8.74 5.22 -9.21
CA VAL A 324 -7.79 6.33 -9.29
C VAL A 324 -6.38 5.78 -9.28
N THR A 325 -5.58 6.14 -10.28
CA THR A 325 -4.17 5.76 -10.37
C THR A 325 -3.27 7.01 -10.43
N GLU A 326 -1.97 6.85 -10.35
CA GLU A 326 -1.00 7.93 -10.62
C GLU A 326 -0.91 8.34 -12.10
N LYS A 327 -1.64 7.64 -12.98
CA LYS A 327 -1.73 7.89 -14.42
C LYS A 327 -3.04 8.57 -14.84
N GLY A 328 -4.04 8.54 -13.98
CA GLY A 328 -5.38 9.06 -14.26
C GLY A 328 -6.47 8.27 -13.57
N ILE A 329 -7.70 8.49 -13.98
CA ILE A 329 -8.90 7.88 -13.43
C ILE A 329 -9.51 6.92 -14.45
N ALA A 330 -9.61 5.65 -14.09
CA ALA A 330 -10.36 4.65 -14.84
C ALA A 330 -11.83 4.64 -14.39
N ARG A 331 -12.73 4.45 -15.36
CA ARG A 331 -14.17 4.24 -15.16
C ARG A 331 -14.61 3.05 -15.99
N ASP A 332 -15.80 2.50 -15.70
CA ASP A 332 -16.39 1.44 -16.53
C ASP A 332 -16.46 1.87 -18.02
N PRO A 333 -16.10 0.92 -18.91
CA PRO A 333 -15.64 -0.46 -18.71
C PRO A 333 -14.16 -0.56 -18.30
N PHE A 334 -13.92 -1.02 -17.06
CA PHE A 334 -12.59 -1.02 -16.43
C PHE A 334 -11.56 -1.83 -17.20
N GLY A 335 -11.94 -2.96 -17.79
CA GLY A 335 -11.00 -3.78 -18.57
C GLY A 335 -10.30 -3.00 -19.69
N LYS A 336 -11.04 -2.09 -20.35
CA LYS A 336 -10.49 -1.23 -21.39
C LYS A 336 -9.71 -0.05 -20.82
N THR A 337 -10.28 0.66 -19.85
CA THR A 337 -9.72 1.91 -19.32
C THR A 337 -8.46 1.66 -18.48
N LEU A 338 -8.39 0.56 -17.70
CA LEU A 338 -7.18 0.16 -16.98
C LEU A 338 -6.07 -0.26 -17.95
N ALA A 339 -6.39 -1.04 -18.99
CA ALA A 339 -5.41 -1.43 -20.02
C ALA A 339 -4.77 -0.19 -20.67
N GLN A 340 -5.58 0.79 -21.08
CA GLN A 340 -5.09 2.04 -21.67
C GLN A 340 -4.12 2.79 -20.73
N LEU A 341 -4.48 2.99 -19.45
CA LEU A 341 -3.61 3.63 -18.47
C LEU A 341 -2.29 2.87 -18.25
N MET A 342 -2.30 1.54 -18.40
CA MET A 342 -1.11 0.71 -18.25
C MET A 342 -0.23 0.70 -19.51
N GLU A 343 -0.79 0.83 -20.72
CA GLU A 343 -0.06 0.90 -21.99
C GLU A 343 0.78 2.17 -22.11
N ASP A 344 0.26 3.31 -21.71
CA ASP A 344 1.01 4.57 -21.69
C ASP A 344 2.32 4.44 -20.90
N ARG A 345 2.35 3.60 -19.88
CA ARG A 345 3.57 3.26 -19.13
C ARG A 345 4.61 2.51 -19.98
N ARG A 346 4.19 1.68 -20.93
CA ARG A 346 5.13 0.95 -21.82
C ARG A 346 5.78 1.89 -22.82
N LYS A 347 5.02 2.83 -23.38
CA LYS A 347 5.54 3.87 -24.30
C LYS A 347 6.52 4.79 -23.58
N GLU A 348 6.17 5.36 -22.41
CA GLU A 348 7.08 6.21 -21.62
C GLU A 348 8.38 5.49 -21.21
N LYS A 349 8.30 4.20 -20.81
CA LYS A 349 9.50 3.41 -20.49
C LYS A 349 10.34 3.13 -21.72
N GLY A 350 9.73 2.84 -22.86
CA GLY A 350 10.41 2.64 -24.14
C GLY A 350 11.16 3.90 -24.60
N GLU A 351 10.52 5.06 -24.56
CA GLU A 351 11.12 6.34 -24.90
C GLU A 351 12.24 6.74 -23.93
N LYS A 352 12.05 6.50 -22.62
CA LYS A 352 13.07 6.78 -21.62
C LYS A 352 14.29 5.86 -21.78
N ALA A 353 14.09 4.59 -22.08
CA ALA A 353 15.17 3.65 -22.36
C ALA A 353 15.93 4.01 -23.65
N LYS A 354 15.25 4.52 -24.69
CA LYS A 354 15.88 5.03 -25.92
C LYS A 354 16.71 6.28 -25.63
N ARG A 355 16.17 7.25 -24.87
CA ARG A 355 16.91 8.45 -24.45
C ARG A 355 18.16 8.14 -23.61
N GLU A 356 18.08 7.15 -22.72
CA GLU A 356 19.22 6.70 -21.90
C GLU A 356 20.29 5.96 -22.76
N LYS A 357 19.92 5.42 -23.91
CA LYS A 357 20.84 4.80 -24.88
C LYS A 357 21.40 5.76 -25.93
N GLY A 358 20.99 7.05 -25.91
CA GLY A 358 21.44 8.04 -26.88
C GLY A 358 20.83 7.88 -28.28
N GLU A 359 19.79 7.05 -28.44
CA GLU A 359 19.05 6.91 -29.68
C GLU A 359 18.12 8.12 -29.88
N LYS A 360 18.17 8.79 -31.06
CA LYS A 360 17.24 9.86 -31.40
C LYS A 360 15.81 9.31 -31.43
N VAL A 361 14.90 9.97 -30.71
CA VAL A 361 13.45 9.73 -30.77
C VAL A 361 12.89 10.44 -31.99
#